data_8d24199abd78795ec44c0a76aec30b99
#
_entry.id   8d24199abd78795ec44c0a76aec30b99
#
_cell.length_a   1.000
_cell.length_b   1.000
_cell.length_c   1.000
_cell.angle_alpha   90.00
_cell.angle_beta   90.00
_cell.angle_gamma   90.00
#
_symmetry.space_group_name_H-M   'P 1'
#
loop_
_entity.id
_entity.type
_entity.pdbx_description
1 polymer ?
#
loop_
_entity_poly.entity_id
_entity_poly.type
_entity_poly.pdbx_seq_one_letter_code
_entity_poly.pdbx_strand_id
1 'polypeptide(L)'
;FYKTRKERISLSKRVHPMLLIRGVPGTHDINMMLNFFKQAKSRKFKRLRLPTFNKAIDDRFSKKHWYDLKIKPDIIIFEGWCVGAKFEKNNTLKKTINSMERAKDHKQIWRKYVNQQLKSKYKNLYSQLNCLIYLKAKNFSLLKKWRLKQERKLSLKSKKNSKLKIMNKEDVLNFMQTYQRITQNMFKNMPKYASIILNLNSNHQIKTSVYKNK
;
A
#
# COMPACT_ATOMS: atom_id res chain seq x y z
N PHE A 1 -6.37 -6.53 3.79
CA PHE A 1 -6.75 -7.22 2.54
C PHE A 1 -5.54 -7.70 1.71
N TYR A 2 -4.38 -7.94 2.33
CA TYR A 2 -3.27 -8.58 1.61
C TYR A 2 -3.66 -9.98 1.15
N LYS A 3 -3.13 -10.40 0.01
CA LYS A 3 -3.17 -11.82 -0.39
C LYS A 3 -2.49 -12.68 0.67
N THR A 4 -2.97 -13.91 0.84
CA THR A 4 -2.30 -14.91 1.69
C THR A 4 -0.87 -15.17 1.22
N ARG A 5 -0.04 -15.72 2.10
CA ARG A 5 1.33 -16.11 1.74
C ARG A 5 1.35 -17.10 0.58
N LYS A 6 0.46 -18.10 0.60
CA LYS A 6 0.30 -19.09 -0.50
C LYS A 6 0.01 -18.40 -1.84
N GLU A 7 -0.95 -17.47 -1.87
CA GLU A 7 -1.29 -16.72 -3.09
C GLU A 7 -0.12 -15.87 -3.59
N ARG A 8 0.67 -15.26 -2.68
CA ARG A 8 1.85 -14.46 -3.05
C ARG A 8 3.00 -15.34 -3.54
N ILE A 9 3.20 -16.53 -2.98
CA ILE A 9 4.15 -17.53 -3.47
C ILE A 9 3.76 -17.95 -4.89
N SER A 10 2.51 -18.28 -5.15
CA SER A 10 2.02 -18.62 -6.49
C SER A 10 2.24 -17.46 -7.47
N LEU A 11 1.91 -16.24 -7.05
CA LEU A 11 2.10 -15.03 -7.85
C LEU A 11 3.59 -14.77 -8.15
N SER A 12 4.46 -14.97 -7.17
CA SER A 12 5.90 -14.76 -7.33
C SER A 12 6.53 -15.74 -8.31
N LYS A 13 6.10 -16.97 -8.32
CA LYS A 13 6.55 -18.00 -9.28
C LYS A 13 6.04 -17.73 -10.70
N ARG A 14 4.78 -17.31 -10.83
CA ARG A 14 4.11 -17.14 -12.11
C ARG A 14 4.45 -15.84 -12.83
N VAL A 15 4.71 -14.77 -12.08
CA VAL A 15 4.92 -13.44 -12.63
C VAL A 15 6.33 -12.91 -12.36
N HIS A 16 6.65 -12.67 -11.07
CA HIS A 16 7.97 -12.14 -10.71
C HIS A 16 8.26 -12.33 -9.21
N PRO A 17 9.49 -12.75 -8.82
CA PRO A 17 9.87 -13.04 -7.42
C PRO A 17 9.59 -11.89 -6.44
N MET A 18 9.73 -10.64 -6.85
CA MET A 18 9.45 -9.47 -6.01
C MET A 18 7.99 -9.34 -5.58
N LEU A 19 7.05 -10.08 -6.18
CA LEU A 19 5.63 -10.11 -5.76
C LEU A 19 5.37 -10.99 -4.55
N LEU A 20 6.38 -11.67 -4.02
CA LEU A 20 6.32 -12.31 -2.71
C LEU A 20 6.17 -11.28 -1.58
N ILE A 21 6.79 -10.10 -1.75
CA ILE A 21 6.70 -8.99 -0.79
C ILE A 21 5.28 -8.40 -0.85
N ARG A 22 4.60 -8.33 0.31
CA ARG A 22 3.27 -7.72 0.39
C ARG A 22 3.33 -6.19 0.30
N GLY A 23 2.26 -5.59 -0.20
CA GLY A 23 2.01 -4.14 -0.12
C GLY A 23 2.11 -3.38 -1.43
N VAL A 24 2.77 -3.92 -2.45
CA VAL A 24 2.72 -3.32 -3.79
C VAL A 24 1.42 -3.71 -4.51
N PRO A 25 0.91 -2.88 -5.43
CA PRO A 25 -0.26 -3.22 -6.23
C PRO A 25 -0.13 -4.58 -6.91
N GLY A 26 -1.20 -5.38 -6.81
CA GLY A 26 -1.24 -6.78 -7.25
C GLY A 26 -1.06 -7.80 -6.13
N THR A 27 -0.56 -7.39 -4.95
CA THR A 27 -0.42 -8.26 -3.77
C THR A 27 -1.57 -8.12 -2.77
N HIS A 28 -2.62 -7.39 -3.13
CA HIS A 28 -3.87 -7.29 -2.38
C HIS A 28 -4.99 -8.07 -3.05
N ASP A 29 -5.96 -8.50 -2.27
CA ASP A 29 -7.19 -9.13 -2.73
C ASP A 29 -8.22 -8.04 -3.05
N ILE A 30 -8.13 -7.50 -4.26
CA ILE A 30 -9.00 -6.40 -4.71
C ILE A 30 -10.45 -6.83 -4.83
N ASN A 31 -10.72 -8.07 -5.22
CA ASN A 31 -12.09 -8.57 -5.32
C ASN A 31 -12.76 -8.60 -3.94
N MET A 32 -12.02 -9.03 -2.91
CA MET A 32 -12.49 -9.00 -1.52
C MET A 32 -12.73 -7.56 -1.04
N MET A 33 -11.88 -6.60 -1.39
CA MET A 33 -12.09 -5.19 -1.06
C MET A 33 -13.32 -4.62 -1.74
N LEU A 34 -13.50 -4.85 -3.04
CA LEU A 34 -14.67 -4.38 -3.79
C LEU A 34 -15.97 -4.99 -3.24
N ASN A 35 -15.94 -6.28 -2.92
CA ASN A 35 -17.09 -6.95 -2.31
C ASN A 35 -17.41 -6.36 -0.92
N PHE A 36 -16.39 -6.07 -0.11
CA PHE A 36 -16.57 -5.37 1.17
C PHE A 36 -17.26 -4.02 0.97
N PHE A 37 -16.76 -3.16 0.06
CA PHE A 37 -17.40 -1.86 -0.20
C PHE A 37 -18.83 -2.01 -0.69
N LYS A 38 -19.10 -2.95 -1.59
CA LYS A 38 -20.45 -3.23 -2.07
C LYS A 38 -21.40 -3.61 -0.93
N GLN A 39 -20.98 -4.50 -0.05
CA GLN A 39 -21.81 -4.97 1.05
C GLN A 39 -21.96 -3.89 2.14
N ALA A 40 -20.89 -3.19 2.50
CA ALA A 40 -20.92 -2.13 3.51
C ALA A 40 -21.82 -0.95 3.10
N LYS A 41 -21.92 -0.64 1.81
CA LYS A 41 -22.81 0.40 1.25
C LYS A 41 -24.26 -0.07 1.05
N SER A 42 -24.54 -1.36 1.16
CA SER A 42 -25.86 -1.92 0.89
C SER A 42 -26.93 -1.37 1.85
N ARG A 43 -28.12 -1.08 1.34
CA ARG A 43 -29.31 -0.78 2.17
C ARG A 43 -29.70 -2.01 3.02
N LYS A 44 -29.52 -3.21 2.48
CA LYS A 44 -29.77 -4.49 3.12
C LYS A 44 -28.51 -5.01 3.84
N PHE A 45 -27.77 -4.09 4.53
CA PHE A 45 -26.59 -4.48 5.27
C PHE A 45 -26.91 -5.58 6.26
N LYS A 46 -26.08 -6.59 6.25
CA LYS A 46 -26.07 -7.65 7.26
C LYS A 46 -24.69 -7.63 7.93
N ARG A 47 -24.37 -8.58 8.70
CA ARG A 47 -23.07 -8.80 9.32
C ARG A 47 -21.98 -9.01 8.25
N LEU A 48 -20.81 -8.37 8.40
CA LEU A 48 -19.63 -8.56 7.55
C LEU A 48 -18.43 -9.02 8.36
N ARG A 49 -17.62 -9.93 7.81
CA ARG A 49 -16.34 -10.30 8.38
C ARG A 49 -15.20 -9.70 7.59
N LEU A 50 -14.37 -8.89 8.28
CA LEU A 50 -13.18 -8.27 7.68
C LEU A 50 -11.94 -9.11 7.94
N PRO A 51 -11.14 -9.38 6.89
CA PRO A 51 -9.91 -10.14 7.05
C PRO A 51 -8.93 -9.40 7.96
N THR A 52 -8.38 -10.11 8.92
CA THR A 52 -7.27 -9.67 9.73
C THR A 52 -5.98 -10.31 9.24
N PHE A 53 -4.86 -9.59 9.34
CA PHE A 53 -3.57 -10.03 8.83
C PHE A 53 -2.53 -10.08 9.95
N ASN A 54 -1.87 -11.21 10.10
CA ASN A 54 -0.78 -11.38 11.04
C ASN A 54 0.55 -11.01 10.37
N LYS A 55 1.09 -9.85 10.74
CA LYS A 55 2.36 -9.36 10.19
C LYS A 55 3.57 -10.18 10.64
N ALA A 56 3.48 -10.87 11.78
CA ALA A 56 4.58 -11.67 12.33
C ALA A 56 4.84 -12.94 11.50
N ILE A 57 3.76 -13.63 11.09
CA ILE A 57 3.86 -14.82 10.23
C ILE A 57 3.70 -14.48 8.74
N ASP A 58 3.49 -13.21 8.43
CA ASP A 58 3.29 -12.68 7.07
C ASP A 58 2.14 -13.35 6.32
N ASP A 59 1.03 -13.63 7.03
CA ASP A 59 -0.15 -14.25 6.44
C ASP A 59 -1.46 -13.74 7.04
N ARG A 60 -2.57 -14.06 6.37
CA ARG A 60 -3.92 -13.76 6.81
C ARG A 60 -4.33 -14.73 7.93
N PHE A 61 -4.97 -14.24 8.96
CA PHE A 61 -5.60 -15.11 9.95
C PHE A 61 -6.72 -15.96 9.34
N SER A 62 -7.00 -17.11 9.96
CA SER A 62 -8.16 -17.91 9.62
C SER A 62 -9.46 -17.13 9.87
N LYS A 63 -10.53 -17.45 9.14
CA LYS A 63 -11.82 -16.74 9.17
C LYS A 63 -12.41 -16.57 10.57
N LYS A 64 -12.14 -17.48 11.50
CA LYS A 64 -12.63 -17.38 12.88
C LYS A 64 -12.07 -16.16 13.65
N HIS A 65 -10.90 -15.65 13.25
CA HIS A 65 -10.23 -14.50 13.85
C HIS A 65 -10.43 -13.20 13.05
N TRP A 66 -11.31 -13.20 12.06
CA TRP A 66 -11.64 -12.00 11.31
C TRP A 66 -12.51 -11.08 12.15
N TYR A 67 -12.31 -9.77 11.97
CA TYR A 67 -13.13 -8.78 12.66
C TYR A 67 -14.59 -8.87 12.19
N ASP A 68 -15.48 -8.85 13.13
CA ASP A 68 -16.92 -9.00 12.93
C ASP A 68 -17.60 -7.64 12.97
N LEU A 69 -17.93 -7.10 11.82
CA LEU A 69 -18.66 -5.85 11.66
C LEU A 69 -20.16 -6.14 11.71
N LYS A 70 -20.78 -5.88 12.86
CA LYS A 70 -22.20 -6.17 13.12
C LYS A 70 -23.13 -5.02 12.75
N ILE A 71 -22.62 -3.79 12.79
CA ILE A 71 -23.38 -2.55 12.54
C ILE A 71 -22.89 -1.94 11.23
N LYS A 72 -23.82 -1.46 10.41
CA LYS A 72 -23.48 -0.75 9.18
C LYS A 72 -22.68 0.51 9.50
N PRO A 73 -21.52 0.72 8.89
CA PRO A 73 -20.75 1.93 9.13
C PRO A 73 -21.36 3.11 8.37
N ASP A 74 -21.40 4.28 8.99
CA ASP A 74 -21.75 5.55 8.35
C ASP A 74 -20.59 6.08 7.52
N ILE A 75 -19.36 5.88 8.03
CA ILE A 75 -18.11 6.33 7.40
C ILE A 75 -17.15 5.15 7.29
N ILE A 76 -16.50 5.01 6.15
CA ILE A 76 -15.44 4.05 5.91
C ILE A 76 -14.15 4.82 5.64
N ILE A 77 -13.19 4.71 6.55
CA ILE A 77 -11.83 5.22 6.34
C ILE A 77 -10.99 4.10 5.75
N PHE A 78 -10.61 4.27 4.48
CA PHE A 78 -9.76 3.32 3.76
C PHE A 78 -8.35 3.89 3.62
N GLU A 79 -7.40 3.34 4.36
CA GLU A 79 -6.02 3.82 4.38
C GLU A 79 -5.05 2.86 3.70
N GLY A 80 -3.98 3.40 3.18
CA GLY A 80 -2.85 2.65 2.64
C GLY A 80 -1.87 3.57 1.93
N TRP A 81 -0.61 3.15 1.88
CA TRP A 81 0.47 3.97 1.32
C TRP A 81 0.29 4.31 -0.17
N CYS A 82 -0.40 3.47 -0.95
CA CYS A 82 -0.65 3.68 -2.38
C CYS A 82 -2.12 3.93 -2.71
N VAL A 83 -2.97 4.20 -1.71
CA VAL A 83 -4.38 4.52 -1.96
C VAL A 83 -4.48 5.75 -2.84
N GLY A 84 -5.28 5.66 -3.92
CA GLY A 84 -5.41 6.72 -4.90
C GLY A 84 -4.28 6.80 -5.93
N ALA A 85 -3.25 5.96 -5.86
CA ALA A 85 -2.16 5.96 -6.85
C ALA A 85 -2.69 5.65 -8.25
N LYS A 86 -2.25 6.42 -9.25
CA LYS A 86 -2.56 6.20 -10.67
C LYS A 86 -1.40 5.51 -11.38
N PHE A 87 -1.71 4.81 -12.47
CA PHE A 87 -0.72 4.19 -13.32
C PHE A 87 0.12 5.23 -14.09
N GLU A 88 1.30 4.84 -14.51
CA GLU A 88 2.20 5.62 -15.36
C GLU A 88 2.02 5.27 -16.84
N LYS A 89 2.43 6.18 -17.73
CA LYS A 89 2.53 5.90 -19.16
C LYS A 89 3.58 4.81 -19.42
N ASN A 90 3.35 3.92 -20.38
CA ASN A 90 4.24 2.80 -20.63
C ASN A 90 5.69 3.20 -20.99
N ASN A 91 5.87 4.35 -21.64
CA ASN A 91 7.21 4.85 -21.99
C ASN A 91 8.04 5.20 -20.74
N THR A 92 7.42 5.67 -19.65
CA THR A 92 8.12 5.99 -18.39
C THR A 92 8.63 4.73 -17.69
N LEU A 93 8.01 3.58 -17.96
CA LEU A 93 8.44 2.30 -17.40
C LEU A 93 9.72 1.75 -18.05
N LYS A 94 10.13 2.26 -19.23
CA LYS A 94 11.36 1.81 -19.88
C LYS A 94 12.60 2.14 -19.04
N LYS A 95 12.62 3.32 -18.42
CA LYS A 95 13.74 3.78 -17.59
C LYS A 95 13.61 3.22 -16.15
N THR A 96 14.68 2.58 -15.68
CA THR A 96 14.82 2.19 -14.27
C THR A 96 15.07 3.41 -13.39
N ILE A 97 14.52 3.44 -12.18
CA ILE A 97 14.65 4.59 -11.27
C ILE A 97 15.55 4.32 -10.06
N ASN A 98 15.91 3.08 -9.83
CA ASN A 98 16.76 2.68 -8.70
C ASN A 98 17.55 1.40 -9.01
N SER A 99 18.46 1.03 -8.10
CA SER A 99 19.33 -0.15 -8.24
C SER A 99 18.54 -1.47 -8.24
N MET A 100 17.46 -1.55 -7.46
CA MET A 100 16.61 -2.75 -7.41
C MET A 100 15.94 -3.02 -8.77
N GLU A 101 15.38 -2.01 -9.43
CA GLU A 101 14.79 -2.18 -10.75
C GLU A 101 15.84 -2.58 -11.80
N ARG A 102 17.07 -2.02 -11.72
CA ARG A 102 18.18 -2.41 -12.60
C ARG A 102 18.59 -3.86 -12.40
N ALA A 103 18.78 -4.27 -11.16
CA ALA A 103 19.31 -5.59 -10.84
C ALA A 103 18.25 -6.71 -10.93
N LYS A 104 17.02 -6.44 -10.48
CA LYS A 104 16.00 -7.48 -10.29
C LYS A 104 14.85 -7.42 -11.30
N ASP A 105 14.67 -6.30 -12.02
CA ASP A 105 13.56 -6.13 -12.97
C ASP A 105 14.03 -5.53 -14.31
N HIS A 106 15.19 -5.93 -14.82
CA HIS A 106 15.74 -5.45 -16.11
C HIS A 106 14.75 -5.69 -17.27
N LYS A 107 14.01 -6.80 -17.27
CA LYS A 107 12.96 -7.13 -18.27
C LYS A 107 11.65 -6.36 -18.07
N GLN A 108 11.52 -5.50 -17.08
CA GLN A 108 10.33 -4.68 -16.80
C GLN A 108 9.08 -5.48 -16.43
N ILE A 109 9.20 -6.76 -16.09
CA ILE A 109 8.04 -7.63 -15.83
C ILE A 109 7.31 -7.18 -14.56
N TRP A 110 8.06 -6.95 -13.47
CA TRP A 110 7.48 -6.54 -12.20
C TRP A 110 6.82 -5.17 -12.28
N ARG A 111 7.53 -4.12 -12.78
CA ARG A 111 6.97 -2.77 -12.81
C ARG A 111 5.81 -2.63 -13.81
N LYS A 112 5.85 -3.36 -14.95
CA LYS A 112 4.70 -3.42 -15.87
C LYS A 112 3.49 -4.11 -15.24
N TYR A 113 3.70 -5.21 -14.53
CA TYR A 113 2.63 -5.89 -13.81
C TYR A 113 1.99 -4.98 -12.76
N VAL A 114 2.79 -4.36 -11.89
CA VAL A 114 2.32 -3.43 -10.86
C VAL A 114 1.53 -2.27 -11.48
N ASN A 115 2.04 -1.69 -12.56
CA ASN A 115 1.39 -0.61 -13.29
C ASN A 115 0.06 -1.05 -13.91
N GLN A 116 0.01 -2.26 -14.48
CA GLN A 116 -1.23 -2.82 -15.03
C GLN A 116 -2.29 -3.06 -13.96
N GLN A 117 -1.90 -3.48 -12.76
CA GLN A 117 -2.84 -3.58 -11.62
C GLN A 117 -3.46 -2.22 -11.30
N LEU A 118 -2.65 -1.15 -11.24
CA LEU A 118 -3.14 0.22 -11.02
C LEU A 118 -4.10 0.66 -12.14
N LYS A 119 -3.78 0.33 -13.39
CA LYS A 119 -4.60 0.70 -14.55
C LYS A 119 -5.98 0.02 -14.56
N SER A 120 -6.08 -1.19 -14.03
CA SER A 120 -7.29 -2.02 -14.06
C SER A 120 -7.98 -2.11 -12.68
N LYS A 121 -7.64 -3.12 -11.90
CA LYS A 121 -8.36 -3.47 -10.65
C LYS A 121 -8.37 -2.35 -9.61
N TYR A 122 -7.24 -1.66 -9.43
CA TYR A 122 -7.15 -0.58 -8.45
C TYR A 122 -7.92 0.68 -8.89
N LYS A 123 -8.01 0.95 -10.19
CA LYS A 123 -8.88 2.02 -10.71
C LYS A 123 -10.32 1.83 -10.24
N ASN A 124 -10.86 0.61 -10.37
CA ASN A 124 -12.22 0.28 -9.93
C ASN A 124 -12.39 0.37 -8.40
N LEU A 125 -11.35 0.01 -7.64
CA LEU A 125 -11.37 0.16 -6.18
C LEU A 125 -11.39 1.65 -5.80
N TYR A 126 -10.53 2.46 -6.40
CA TYR A 126 -10.41 3.87 -6.05
C TYR A 126 -11.58 4.73 -6.54
N SER A 127 -12.35 4.28 -7.53
CA SER A 127 -13.60 4.94 -7.92
C SER A 127 -14.70 4.82 -6.86
N GLN A 128 -14.52 3.97 -5.84
CA GLN A 128 -15.43 3.85 -4.70
C GLN A 128 -15.22 4.95 -3.64
N LEU A 129 -14.13 5.70 -3.71
CA LEU A 129 -13.77 6.72 -2.73
C LEU A 129 -14.52 8.02 -3.02
N ASN A 130 -15.23 8.54 -2.03
CA ASN A 130 -15.93 9.84 -2.14
C ASN A 130 -14.96 11.01 -1.89
N CYS A 131 -13.96 10.81 -1.03
CA CYS A 131 -12.95 11.81 -0.69
C CYS A 131 -11.58 11.16 -0.66
N LEU A 132 -10.58 11.80 -1.24
CA LEU A 132 -9.19 11.37 -1.21
C LEU A 132 -8.36 12.37 -0.42
N ILE A 133 -7.91 11.97 0.75
CA ILE A 133 -7.01 12.76 1.60
C ILE A 133 -5.57 12.28 1.36
N TYR A 134 -4.70 13.19 0.93
CA TYR A 134 -3.30 12.89 0.68
C TYR A 134 -2.40 13.44 1.78
N LEU A 135 -1.82 12.53 2.58
CA LEU A 135 -0.76 12.86 3.53
C LEU A 135 0.56 12.98 2.78
N LYS A 136 0.97 14.22 2.47
CA LYS A 136 2.12 14.49 1.60
C LYS A 136 3.38 14.78 2.41
N ALA A 137 4.34 13.88 2.36
CA ALA A 137 5.70 14.14 2.83
C ALA A 137 6.44 15.05 1.82
N LYS A 138 7.47 15.77 2.28
CA LYS A 138 8.27 16.68 1.43
C LYS A 138 8.91 15.94 0.24
N ASN A 139 9.49 14.76 0.48
CA ASN A 139 10.18 13.98 -0.54
C ASN A 139 10.38 12.52 -0.09
N PHE A 140 10.87 11.68 -0.99
CA PHE A 140 11.11 10.26 -0.72
C PHE A 140 12.23 10.01 0.31
N SER A 141 13.22 10.90 0.40
CA SER A 141 14.29 10.81 1.39
C SER A 141 13.75 10.93 2.82
N LEU A 142 12.77 11.81 3.03
CA LEU A 142 12.10 11.93 4.32
C LEU A 142 11.33 10.66 4.70
N LEU A 143 10.65 10.04 3.74
CA LEU A 143 9.98 8.74 3.97
C LEU A 143 10.96 7.63 4.36
N LYS A 144 12.15 7.59 3.75
CA LYS A 144 13.23 6.67 4.15
C LYS A 144 13.64 6.90 5.60
N LYS A 145 13.86 8.17 6.00
CA LYS A 145 14.20 8.53 7.39
C LYS A 145 13.11 8.08 8.37
N TRP A 146 11.85 8.31 8.04
CA TRP A 146 10.72 7.87 8.87
C TRP A 146 10.65 6.35 9.00
N ARG A 147 10.86 5.62 7.91
CA ARG A 147 10.84 4.15 7.93
C ARG A 147 11.99 3.59 8.78
N LEU A 148 13.20 4.16 8.66
CA LEU A 148 14.34 3.80 9.51
C LEU A 148 14.05 4.08 10.99
N LYS A 149 13.47 5.24 11.32
CA LYS A 149 13.06 5.59 12.69
C LYS A 149 12.03 4.60 13.24
N GLN A 150 11.06 4.19 12.41
CA GLN A 150 10.05 3.21 12.78
C GLN A 150 10.68 1.85 13.10
N GLU A 151 11.61 1.38 12.27
CA GLU A 151 12.29 0.09 12.47
C GLU A 151 13.18 0.10 13.72
N ARG A 152 13.89 1.21 13.96
CA ARG A 152 14.65 1.41 15.20
C ARG A 152 13.77 1.35 16.44
N LYS A 153 12.61 2.00 16.43
CA LYS A 153 11.64 1.94 17.54
C LYS A 153 11.12 0.50 17.75
N LEU A 154 10.87 -0.23 16.66
CA LEU A 154 10.46 -1.62 16.71
C LEU A 154 11.55 -2.50 17.33
N SER A 155 12.82 -2.32 16.93
CA SER A 155 13.98 -3.00 17.48
C SER A 155 14.12 -2.83 18.99
N LEU A 156 13.96 -1.59 19.48
CA LEU A 156 14.01 -1.32 20.92
C LEU A 156 12.89 -2.03 21.71
N LYS A 157 11.69 -2.12 21.11
CA LYS A 157 10.57 -2.85 21.71
C LYS A 157 10.73 -4.38 21.66
N SER A 158 11.43 -4.90 20.66
CA SER A 158 11.57 -6.34 20.43
C SER A 158 12.64 -7.00 21.27
N LYS A 159 13.56 -6.24 21.90
CA LYS A 159 14.48 -6.78 22.92
C LYS A 159 13.74 -7.55 24.04
N LYS A 160 12.43 -7.31 24.17
CA LYS A 160 11.51 -8.05 25.06
C LYS A 160 10.77 -9.21 24.38
N ASN A 161 10.94 -9.45 23.05
CA ASN A 161 10.13 -10.44 22.33
C ASN A 161 10.86 -10.94 21.07
N SER A 162 11.55 -12.06 21.16
CA SER A 162 12.44 -12.64 20.14
C SER A 162 11.78 -13.07 18.80
N LYS A 163 10.46 -12.96 18.67
CA LYS A 163 9.72 -13.43 17.49
C LYS A 163 9.54 -12.36 16.38
N LEU A 164 9.99 -11.12 16.58
CA LEU A 164 9.82 -10.06 15.59
C LEU A 164 11.01 -10.03 14.62
N LYS A 165 10.74 -10.26 13.33
CA LYS A 165 11.71 -10.05 12.25
C LYS A 165 11.94 -8.55 12.06
N ILE A 166 13.10 -8.08 12.50
CA ILE A 166 13.54 -6.69 12.37
C ILE A 166 14.43 -6.59 11.15
N MET A 167 14.18 -5.58 10.32
CA MET A 167 15.04 -5.26 9.19
C MET A 167 16.24 -4.43 9.65
N ASN A 168 17.45 -4.76 9.17
CA ASN A 168 18.59 -3.88 9.30
C ASN A 168 18.45 -2.65 8.39
N LYS A 169 19.40 -1.71 8.46
CA LYS A 169 19.35 -0.47 7.68
C LYS A 169 19.31 -0.74 6.16
N GLU A 170 20.10 -1.67 5.69
CA GLU A 170 20.19 -2.03 4.28
C GLU A 170 18.90 -2.69 3.80
N ASP A 171 18.34 -3.61 4.57
CA ASP A 171 17.05 -4.26 4.28
C ASP A 171 15.94 -3.23 4.16
N VAL A 172 15.90 -2.24 5.07
CA VAL A 172 14.91 -1.15 5.00
C VAL A 172 15.08 -0.34 3.73
N LEU A 173 16.31 0.01 3.35
CA LEU A 173 16.56 0.79 2.14
C LEU A 173 16.20 -0.01 0.88
N ASN A 174 16.53 -1.29 0.83
CA ASN A 174 16.16 -2.19 -0.25
C ASN A 174 14.63 -2.37 -0.34
N PHE A 175 13.97 -2.57 0.80
CA PHE A 175 12.52 -2.63 0.88
C PHE A 175 11.86 -1.34 0.35
N MET A 176 12.37 -0.17 0.72
CA MET A 176 11.83 1.11 0.28
C MET A 176 11.94 1.33 -1.23
N GLN A 177 12.90 0.71 -1.91
CA GLN A 177 13.03 0.79 -3.37
C GLN A 177 11.81 0.19 -4.10
N THR A 178 11.15 -0.82 -3.52
CA THR A 178 9.93 -1.43 -4.11
C THR A 178 8.75 -0.46 -4.15
N TYR A 179 8.74 0.56 -3.30
CA TYR A 179 7.69 1.58 -3.21
C TYR A 179 8.03 2.87 -3.95
N GLN A 180 9.31 3.05 -4.31
CA GLN A 180 9.83 4.34 -4.76
C GLN A 180 9.12 4.87 -6.01
N ARG A 181 8.95 4.03 -7.03
CA ARG A 181 8.32 4.44 -8.30
C ARG A 181 6.91 4.98 -8.09
N ILE A 182 6.07 4.22 -7.43
CA ILE A 182 4.68 4.63 -7.15
C ILE A 182 4.66 5.90 -6.31
N THR A 183 5.49 5.98 -5.27
CA THR A 183 5.55 7.15 -4.39
C THR A 183 5.98 8.40 -5.16
N GLN A 184 6.98 8.31 -6.03
CA GLN A 184 7.40 9.44 -6.86
C GLN A 184 6.31 9.88 -7.83
N ASN A 185 5.60 8.91 -8.44
CA ASN A 185 4.44 9.21 -9.26
C ASN A 185 3.31 9.89 -8.46
N MET A 186 3.07 9.45 -7.23
CA MET A 186 2.11 10.08 -6.32
C MET A 186 2.53 11.53 -5.96
N PHE A 187 3.79 11.79 -5.64
CA PHE A 187 4.28 13.14 -5.38
C PHE A 187 3.99 14.10 -6.54
N LYS A 188 4.16 13.63 -7.77
CA LYS A 188 3.97 14.42 -8.99
C LYS A 188 2.49 14.62 -9.33
N ASN A 189 1.66 13.59 -9.18
CA ASN A 189 0.35 13.56 -9.79
C ASN A 189 -0.81 13.62 -8.78
N MET A 190 -0.68 13.05 -7.58
CA MET A 190 -1.77 13.02 -6.60
C MET A 190 -2.24 14.41 -6.16
N PRO A 191 -1.38 15.44 -6.04
CA PRO A 191 -1.85 16.79 -5.78
C PRO A 191 -2.84 17.36 -6.80
N LYS A 192 -2.88 16.80 -8.00
CA LYS A 192 -3.81 17.26 -9.07
C LYS A 192 -5.25 16.80 -8.85
N TYR A 193 -5.47 15.70 -8.11
CA TYR A 193 -6.78 15.05 -7.98
C TYR A 193 -7.17 14.64 -6.56
N ALA A 194 -6.30 14.80 -5.58
CA ALA A 194 -6.68 14.63 -4.17
C ALA A 194 -7.66 15.73 -3.75
N SER A 195 -8.68 15.36 -2.97
CA SER A 195 -9.67 16.31 -2.43
C SER A 195 -9.05 17.20 -1.35
N ILE A 196 -8.20 16.60 -0.51
CA ILE A 196 -7.51 17.28 0.57
C ILE A 196 -6.04 16.89 0.53
N ILE A 197 -5.14 17.87 0.65
CA ILE A 197 -3.70 17.64 0.75
C ILE A 197 -3.23 18.16 2.09
N LEU A 198 -2.68 17.28 2.91
CA LEU A 198 -2.06 17.61 4.20
C LEU A 198 -0.55 17.49 4.05
N ASN A 199 0.13 18.61 3.95
CA ASN A 199 1.59 18.66 3.86
C ASN A 199 2.19 18.41 5.23
N LEU A 200 3.03 17.38 5.36
CA LEU A 200 3.66 16.99 6.61
C LEU A 200 5.07 17.58 6.76
N ASN A 201 5.41 18.02 7.96
CA ASN A 201 6.78 18.36 8.33
C ASN A 201 7.61 17.11 8.68
N SER A 202 8.89 17.30 9.06
CA SER A 202 9.79 16.19 9.44
C SER A 202 9.33 15.40 10.66
N ASN A 203 8.48 15.97 11.50
CA ASN A 203 7.97 15.40 12.75
C ASN A 203 6.58 14.75 12.58
N HIS A 204 6.12 14.51 11.36
CA HIS A 204 4.79 13.96 11.03
C HIS A 204 3.61 14.88 11.37
N GLN A 205 3.84 16.14 11.68
CA GLN A 205 2.78 17.09 11.96
C GLN A 205 2.31 17.75 10.68
N ILE A 206 1.06 18.13 10.61
CA ILE A 206 0.50 18.90 9.49
C ILE A 206 1.06 20.30 9.54
N LYS A 207 1.78 20.70 8.48
CA LYS A 207 2.31 22.04 8.31
C LYS A 207 1.31 22.97 7.61
N THR A 208 0.70 22.47 6.55
CA THR A 208 -0.32 23.18 5.77
C THR A 208 -1.36 22.20 5.24
N SER A 209 -2.58 22.68 5.05
CA SER A 209 -3.67 21.94 4.42
C SER A 209 -4.15 22.70 3.18
N VAL A 210 -4.50 21.95 2.13
CA VAL A 210 -5.10 22.47 0.92
C VAL A 210 -6.38 21.67 0.64
N TYR A 211 -7.49 22.38 0.58
CA TYR A 211 -8.81 21.83 0.25
C TYR A 211 -9.11 22.20 -1.20
N LYS A 212 -9.61 21.25 -1.97
CA LYS A 212 -10.08 21.50 -3.34
C LYS A 212 -11.58 21.38 -3.39
N ASN A 213 -12.21 22.44 -3.75
CA ASN A 213 -13.63 22.39 -4.11
C ASN A 213 -13.78 21.45 -5.31
N LYS A 214 -14.73 20.53 -5.23
CA LYS A 214 -15.15 19.69 -6.37
C LYS A 214 -16.05 20.47 -7.29
#